data_c0d4514cd1c79bf1400d664980689358
#
_entry.id   c0d4514cd1c79bf1400d664980689358
#
_cell.length_a   1.000
_cell.length_b   1.000
_cell.length_c   1.000
_cell.angle_alpha   90.00
_cell.angle_beta   90.00
_cell.angle_gamma   90.00
#
_symmetry.space_group_name_H-M   'P 1'
#
loop_
_entity.id
_entity.type
_entity.pdbx_description
1 polymer ?
#
loop_
_entity_poly.entity_id
_entity_poly.type
_entity_poly.pdbx_seq_one_letter_code
_entity_poly.pdbx_strand_id
1 'polypeptide(L)'
;KRGFDIKELVARLRATKAIGFFTKLALKNQIDDLLGKFRCYHAGACDTSLATLNEEFNLLLMKVLSLLQDDDPDLFRALAGGREILWKTLTDPTAFARLEGRAS
;
A
#
# COMPACT_ATOMS: atom_id res chain seq x y z
N LYS A 1 -8.62 20.53 -3.18
CA LYS A 1 -7.89 19.86 -2.82
C LYS A 1 -7.54 18.88 -3.60
N ARG A 2 -7.20 18.27 -3.40
CA ARG A 2 -6.70 17.50 -3.93
C ARG A 2 -6.92 16.33 -3.79
N GLY A 3 -6.82 15.64 -4.30
CA GLY A 3 -7.19 14.31 -4.27
C GLY A 3 -6.43 13.50 -3.31
N PHE A 4 -6.40 12.27 -3.55
CA PHE A 4 -5.76 11.27 -2.70
C PHE A 4 -4.25 11.45 -2.66
N ASP A 5 -3.69 11.48 -1.47
CA ASP A 5 -2.26 11.65 -1.26
C ASP A 5 -1.70 10.42 -0.53
N ILE A 6 -0.89 9.65 -1.24
CA ILE A 6 -0.34 8.41 -0.69
C ILE A 6 0.60 8.68 0.48
N LYS A 7 1.38 9.76 0.41
CA LYS A 7 2.30 10.08 1.50
C LYS A 7 1.55 10.42 2.77
N GLU A 8 0.46 11.16 2.63
CA GLU A 8 -0.38 11.49 3.78
C GLU A 8 -1.02 10.23 4.34
N LEU A 9 -1.47 9.35 3.47
CA LEU A 9 -2.07 8.09 3.90
C LEU A 9 -1.08 7.25 4.70
N VAL A 10 0.15 7.16 4.23
CA VAL A 10 1.19 6.40 4.93
C VAL A 10 1.46 7.03 6.30
N ALA A 11 1.52 8.36 6.37
CA ALA A 11 1.74 9.05 7.64
C ALA A 11 0.61 8.74 8.62
N ARG A 12 -0.63 8.74 8.12
CA ARG A 12 -1.78 8.43 8.96
C ARG A 12 -1.77 6.98 9.44
N LEU A 13 -1.33 6.07 8.59
CA LEU A 13 -1.21 4.66 8.99
C LEU A 13 -0.17 4.48 10.08
N ARG A 14 0.92 5.23 10.00
CA ARG A 14 1.95 5.16 11.03
C ARG A 14 1.46 5.73 12.35
N ALA A 15 0.60 6.74 12.29
CA ALA A 15 0.15 7.44 13.47
C ALA A 15 -1.09 6.85 14.12
N THR A 16 -1.85 6.02 13.40
CA THR A 16 -3.12 5.53 13.92
C THR A 16 -2.93 4.67 15.15
N LYS A 17 -3.83 4.84 16.11
CA LYS A 17 -3.83 4.01 17.30
C LYS A 17 -4.71 2.77 17.16
N ALA A 18 -5.39 2.65 16.01
CA ALA A 18 -6.21 1.49 15.74
C ALA A 18 -5.39 0.22 15.56
N ILE A 19 -4.11 0.37 15.21
CA ILE A 19 -3.22 -0.77 14.98
C ILE A 19 -2.10 -0.72 16.01
N GLY A 20 -1.91 -1.82 16.74
CA GLY A 20 -0.88 -1.87 17.76
C GLY A 20 0.53 -1.90 17.18
N PHE A 21 1.51 -1.62 18.03
CA PHE A 21 2.91 -1.50 17.60
C PHE A 21 3.43 -2.73 16.88
N PHE A 22 3.23 -3.90 17.47
CA PHE A 22 3.77 -5.12 16.87
C PHE A 22 3.04 -5.50 15.57
N THR A 23 1.75 -5.21 15.50
CA THR A 23 1.00 -5.42 14.28
C THR A 23 1.47 -4.46 13.18
N LYS A 24 1.75 -3.21 13.53
CA LYS A 24 2.31 -2.26 12.57
C LYS A 24 3.64 -2.74 12.01
N LEU A 25 4.48 -3.30 12.87
CA LEU A 25 5.77 -3.81 12.44
C LEU A 25 5.60 -4.97 11.47
N ALA A 26 4.69 -5.89 11.77
CA ALA A 26 4.40 -7.00 10.88
C ALA A 26 3.85 -6.52 9.54
N LEU A 27 2.96 -5.52 9.56
CA LEU A 27 2.40 -4.96 8.34
C LEU A 27 3.47 -4.27 7.52
N LYS A 28 4.37 -3.54 8.18
CA LYS A 28 5.47 -2.90 7.46
C LYS A 28 6.30 -3.94 6.72
N ASN A 29 6.60 -5.05 7.36
CA ASN A 29 7.38 -6.10 6.72
C ASN A 29 6.63 -6.69 5.53
N GLN A 30 5.32 -6.88 5.65
CA GLN A 30 4.50 -7.40 4.56
C GLN A 30 4.42 -6.40 3.40
N ILE A 31 4.30 -5.11 3.72
CA ILE A 31 4.27 -4.07 2.70
C ILE A 31 5.62 -4.01 1.98
N ASP A 32 6.71 -4.05 2.74
CA ASP A 32 8.05 -4.02 2.13
C ASP A 32 8.27 -5.21 1.22
N ASP A 33 7.77 -6.38 1.62
CA ASP A 33 7.87 -7.59 0.82
C ASP A 33 7.12 -7.44 -0.50
N LEU A 34 5.89 -6.92 -0.42
CA LEU A 34 5.08 -6.71 -1.61
C LEU A 34 5.71 -5.67 -2.54
N LEU A 35 6.23 -4.58 -1.97
CA LEU A 35 6.90 -3.56 -2.76
C LEU A 35 8.13 -4.14 -3.46
N GLY A 36 8.84 -5.05 -2.79
CA GLY A 36 9.96 -5.75 -3.40
C GLY A 36 9.54 -6.57 -4.61
N LYS A 37 8.38 -7.20 -4.53
CA LYS A 37 7.85 -7.97 -5.65
C LYS A 37 7.48 -7.07 -6.83
N PHE A 38 6.89 -5.90 -6.55
CA PHE A 38 6.59 -4.94 -7.61
C PHE A 38 7.89 -4.40 -8.24
N ARG A 39 8.90 -4.17 -7.41
CA ARG A 39 10.19 -3.69 -7.91
C ARG A 39 10.79 -4.69 -8.88
N CYS A 40 10.76 -5.95 -8.49
CA CYS A 40 11.25 -7.03 -9.33
C CYS A 40 10.43 -7.16 -10.61
N TYR A 41 9.12 -7.03 -10.49
CA TYR A 41 8.22 -7.10 -11.63
C TYR A 41 8.54 -5.98 -12.65
N HIS A 42 8.70 -4.75 -12.17
CA HIS A 42 8.99 -3.62 -13.06
C HIS A 42 10.36 -3.72 -13.71
N ALA A 43 11.28 -4.37 -13.04
CA ALA A 43 12.63 -4.58 -13.59
C ALA A 43 12.65 -5.73 -14.61
N GLY A 44 11.56 -6.46 -14.73
CA GLY A 44 11.52 -7.62 -15.62
C GLY A 44 12.35 -8.78 -15.13
N ALA A 45 12.70 -8.79 -13.84
CA ALA A 45 13.61 -9.78 -13.27
C ALA A 45 12.91 -10.92 -12.57
N CYS A 46 11.60 -10.85 -12.44
CA CYS A 46 10.83 -11.87 -11.74
C CYS A 46 9.82 -12.55 -12.64
N ASP A 47 9.55 -13.78 -12.31
CA ASP A 47 8.53 -14.57 -13.02
C ASP A 47 7.22 -14.47 -12.24
N THR A 48 6.69 -13.26 -12.14
CA THR A 48 5.43 -13.03 -11.47
C THR A 48 4.49 -12.28 -12.39
N SER A 49 3.19 -12.33 -12.09
CA SER A 49 2.18 -11.71 -12.93
C SER A 49 1.43 -10.64 -12.17
N LEU A 50 0.80 -9.73 -12.92
CA LEU A 50 -0.05 -8.72 -12.30
C LEU A 50 -1.21 -9.35 -11.55
N ALA A 51 -1.72 -10.49 -12.04
CA ALA A 51 -2.81 -11.18 -11.35
C ALA A 51 -2.38 -11.62 -9.96
N THR A 52 -1.18 -12.18 -9.85
CA THR A 52 -0.66 -12.60 -8.56
C THR A 52 -0.43 -11.41 -7.63
N LEU A 53 0.16 -10.33 -8.17
CA LEU A 53 0.39 -9.13 -7.39
C LEU A 53 -0.91 -8.50 -6.93
N ASN A 54 -1.94 -8.52 -7.78
CA ASN A 54 -3.25 -7.98 -7.43
C ASN A 54 -3.86 -8.75 -6.27
N GLU A 55 -3.73 -10.06 -6.30
CA GLU A 55 -4.25 -10.91 -5.24
C GLU A 55 -3.57 -10.58 -3.91
N GLU A 56 -2.25 -10.47 -3.92
CA GLU A 56 -1.51 -10.17 -2.70
C GLU A 56 -1.82 -8.76 -2.20
N PHE A 57 -1.95 -7.81 -3.13
CA PHE A 57 -2.32 -6.45 -2.78
C PHE A 57 -3.68 -6.41 -2.10
N ASN A 58 -4.67 -7.10 -2.67
CA ASN A 58 -6.01 -7.10 -2.10
C ASN A 58 -6.04 -7.76 -0.73
N LEU A 59 -5.32 -8.85 -0.55
CA LEU A 59 -5.31 -9.53 0.74
C LEU A 59 -4.72 -8.64 1.82
N LEU A 60 -3.62 -7.97 1.51
CA LEU A 60 -2.99 -7.07 2.46
C LEU A 60 -3.88 -5.87 2.77
N LEU A 61 -4.48 -5.31 1.73
CA LEU A 61 -5.39 -4.17 1.90
C LEU A 61 -6.58 -4.53 2.78
N MET A 62 -7.18 -5.69 2.55
CA MET A 62 -8.32 -6.12 3.34
C MET A 62 -7.94 -6.33 4.80
N LYS A 63 -6.74 -6.84 5.04
CA LYS A 63 -6.25 -7.02 6.39
C LYS A 63 -6.13 -5.68 7.12
N VAL A 64 -5.53 -4.69 6.44
CA VAL A 64 -5.38 -3.36 7.04
C VAL A 64 -6.74 -2.73 7.28
N LEU A 65 -7.65 -2.84 6.30
CA LEU A 65 -8.98 -2.27 6.45
C LEU A 65 -9.73 -2.88 7.63
N SER A 66 -9.59 -4.17 7.85
CA SER A 66 -10.28 -4.80 8.97
C SER A 66 -9.75 -4.31 10.31
N LEU A 67 -8.48 -3.93 10.37
CA LEU A 67 -7.90 -3.39 11.59
C LEU A 67 -8.36 -1.97 11.87
N LEU A 68 -8.71 -1.22 10.84
CA LEU A 68 -9.11 0.18 10.97
C LEU A 68 -10.61 0.36 11.16
N GLN A 69 -11.38 -0.61 10.77
CA GLN A 69 -12.82 -0.47 10.60
C GLN A 69 -13.54 0.15 11.79
N ASP A 70 -13.25 -0.29 12.98
CA ASP A 70 -13.95 0.16 14.17
C ASP A 70 -13.28 1.33 14.89
N ASP A 71 -11.95 1.37 14.87
CA ASP A 71 -11.22 2.30 15.72
C ASP A 71 -10.71 3.53 14.97
N ASP A 72 -10.67 3.49 13.65
CA ASP A 72 -10.23 4.65 12.86
C ASP A 72 -11.03 4.68 11.55
N PRO A 73 -12.34 4.95 11.63
CA PRO A 73 -13.18 4.89 10.43
C PRO A 73 -12.83 5.93 9.37
N ASP A 74 -12.26 7.06 9.76
CA ASP A 74 -11.84 8.06 8.78
C ASP A 74 -10.69 7.53 7.92
N LEU A 75 -9.72 6.90 8.55
CA LEU A 75 -8.62 6.31 7.82
C LEU A 75 -9.08 5.11 7.01
N PHE A 76 -10.01 4.33 7.56
CA PHE A 76 -10.63 3.23 6.83
C PHE A 76 -11.22 3.73 5.50
N ARG A 77 -12.01 4.80 5.57
CA ARG A 77 -12.65 5.35 4.37
C ARG A 77 -11.65 5.91 3.38
N ALA A 78 -10.62 6.58 3.90
CA ALA A 78 -9.58 7.12 3.03
C ALA A 78 -8.85 6.02 2.28
N LEU A 79 -8.51 4.95 2.99
CA LEU A 79 -7.80 3.85 2.37
C LEU A 79 -8.68 3.09 1.39
N ALA A 80 -9.92 2.79 1.78
CA ALA A 80 -10.83 2.07 0.90
C ALA A 80 -11.13 2.87 -0.36
N GLY A 81 -11.32 4.19 -0.21
CA GLY A 81 -11.60 5.04 -1.35
C GLY A 81 -10.40 5.24 -2.26
N GLY A 82 -9.20 5.03 -1.74
CA GLY A 82 -7.99 5.20 -2.53
C GLY A 82 -7.46 3.93 -3.17
N ARG A 83 -8.18 2.84 -3.05
CA ARG A 83 -7.71 1.53 -3.51
C ARG A 83 -7.27 1.52 -4.97
N GLU A 84 -8.08 2.10 -5.86
CA GLU A 84 -7.75 2.10 -7.27
C GLU A 84 -6.52 2.95 -7.58
N ILE A 85 -6.41 4.07 -6.90
CA ILE A 85 -5.25 4.96 -7.10
C ILE A 85 -3.99 4.26 -6.61
N LEU A 86 -4.09 3.58 -5.47
CA LEU A 86 -2.95 2.80 -4.97
C LEU A 86 -2.53 1.74 -5.97
N TRP A 87 -3.48 0.99 -6.50
CA TRP A 87 -3.17 -0.06 -7.46
C TRP A 87 -2.52 0.52 -8.72
N LYS A 88 -3.07 1.60 -9.25
CA LYS A 88 -2.51 2.24 -10.44
C LYS A 88 -1.10 2.74 -10.18
N THR A 89 -0.87 3.30 -8.98
CA THR A 89 0.47 3.78 -8.62
C THR A 89 1.47 2.64 -8.58
N LEU A 90 1.07 1.52 -8.02
CA LEU A 90 1.97 0.37 -7.93
C LEU A 90 2.27 -0.26 -9.28
N THR A 91 1.31 -0.24 -10.20
CA THR A 91 1.48 -0.90 -11.50
C THR A 91 2.08 -0.01 -12.57
N ASP A 92 2.11 1.31 -12.36
CA ASP A 92 2.71 2.22 -13.32
C ASP A 92 4.19 2.41 -12.99
N PRO A 93 5.11 2.09 -13.91
CA PRO A 93 6.55 2.15 -13.59
C PRO A 93 7.02 3.53 -13.12
N THR A 94 6.51 4.59 -13.74
CA THR A 94 6.91 5.95 -13.38
C THR A 94 6.38 6.32 -12.00
N ALA A 95 5.10 6.05 -11.75
CA ALA A 95 4.50 6.39 -10.47
C ALA A 95 5.12 5.56 -9.35
N PHE A 96 5.40 4.29 -9.61
CA PHE A 96 6.03 3.43 -8.63
C PHE A 96 7.44 3.94 -8.27
N ALA A 97 8.20 4.34 -9.28
CA ALA A 97 9.55 4.87 -9.04
C ALA A 97 9.50 6.12 -8.17
N ARG A 98 8.51 6.99 -8.39
CA ARG A 98 8.34 8.17 -7.55
C ARG A 98 7.98 7.81 -6.13
N LEU A 99 7.10 6.83 -5.98
CA LEU A 99 6.70 6.37 -4.65
C LEU A 99 7.91 5.91 -3.87
N GLU A 100 8.83 5.25 -4.52
CA GLU A 100 10.05 4.75 -3.86
C GLU A 100 11.14 5.80 -3.75
N GLY A 101 10.88 7.02 -4.21
CA GLY A 101 11.86 8.10 -4.12
C GLY A 101 13.00 7.95 -5.10
N ARG A 102 12.80 7.19 -6.18
CA ARG A 102 13.87 6.94 -7.15
C ARG A 102 13.73 7.74 -8.42
N ALA A 103 12.65 8.44 -8.58
CA ALA A 103 12.48 9.29 -9.74
C ALA A 103 13.37 10.51 -9.63
N SER A 104 13.98 10.85 -10.67
CA SER A 104 14.81 12.02 -10.68
C SER A 104 14.08 13.17 -11.34
#